data_b7ca377c7402fa1a991599525693f944
#
_entry.id   b7ca377c7402fa1a991599525693f944
#
_cell.length_a   1.000
_cell.length_b   1.000
_cell.length_c   1.000
_cell.angle_alpha   90.00
_cell.angle_beta   90.00
_cell.angle_gamma   90.00
#
_symmetry.space_group_name_H-M   'P 1'
#
loop_
_entity.id
_entity.type
_entity.pdbx_description
1 polymer ?
#
loop_
_entity_poly.entity_id
_entity_poly.type
_entity_poly.pdbx_seq_one_letter_code
_entity_poly.pdbx_strand_id
1 'polypeptide(L)'
;STNIKITHIYYVILNVPLTTAGGVFLAVLLNRNIRGITIFRTIFYLPAILSGVAVYVLWMQLLSPTSGLINLVLSFVGIDGPAWLFDPDWTKPALILMRLWSVGGAMLLYLATLQNVPRQLYESAEVDGANRFKKLWHITLPMITPIIFYDVITSTIGAFQIFQAAYVMTENGTGGPANSLLFYNLHMWNKAFVAFDMGYAMAMSLVLFAIVLVLTFINLKLAPKWVHY
;
A
#
# COMPACT_ATOMS: atom_id res chain seq x y z
N SER A 1 -3.01 16.55 18.06
CA SER A 1 -1.57 16.61 18.17
C SER A 1 -0.94 16.56 16.79
N THR A 2 0.06 17.40 16.57
CA THR A 2 0.70 17.65 15.28
C THR A 2 1.36 16.39 14.71
N ASN A 3 1.93 15.55 15.55
CA ASN A 3 2.62 14.31 15.14
C ASN A 3 1.69 13.30 14.44
N ILE A 4 0.45 13.12 14.91
CA ILE A 4 -0.51 12.19 14.31
C ILE A 4 -0.84 12.60 12.87
N LYS A 5 -1.06 13.90 12.64
CA LYS A 5 -1.38 14.43 11.31
C LYS A 5 -0.21 14.22 10.34
N ILE A 6 1.01 14.53 10.78
CA ILE A 6 2.22 14.37 9.96
C ILE A 6 2.45 12.89 9.63
N THR A 7 2.31 11.99 10.60
CA THR A 7 2.46 10.54 10.41
C THR A 7 1.48 10.01 9.36
N HIS A 8 0.19 10.41 9.46
CA HIS A 8 -0.81 10.00 8.48
C HIS A 8 -0.53 10.53 7.07
N ILE A 9 -0.29 11.83 6.95
CA ILE A 9 -0.06 12.47 5.64
C ILE A 9 1.17 11.84 4.96
N TYR A 10 2.26 11.69 5.69
CA TYR A 10 3.47 11.03 5.18
C TYR A 10 3.16 9.61 4.67
N TYR A 11 2.47 8.82 5.49
CA TYR A 11 2.16 7.45 5.14
C TYR A 11 1.24 7.36 3.92
N VAL A 12 0.16 8.14 3.85
CA VAL A 12 -0.79 8.13 2.73
C VAL A 12 -0.13 8.56 1.43
N ILE A 13 0.61 9.68 1.45
CA ILE A 13 1.25 10.24 0.25
C ILE A 13 2.29 9.29 -0.35
N LEU A 14 3.00 8.53 0.46
CA LEU A 14 3.99 7.58 -0.03
C LEU A 14 3.39 6.20 -0.30
N ASN A 15 2.57 5.69 0.62
CA ASN A 15 2.05 4.33 0.51
C ASN A 15 1.13 4.17 -0.70
N VAL A 16 0.16 5.08 -0.91
CA VAL A 16 -0.83 4.92 -2.00
C VAL A 16 -0.16 4.92 -3.38
N PRO A 17 0.66 5.92 -3.77
CA PRO A 17 1.30 5.89 -5.08
C PRO A 17 2.27 4.71 -5.26
N LEU A 18 3.03 4.36 -4.22
CA LEU A 18 4.00 3.26 -4.32
C LEU A 18 3.33 1.90 -4.47
N THR A 19 2.26 1.63 -3.70
CA THR A 19 1.52 0.36 -3.81
C THR A 19 0.76 0.26 -5.13
N THR A 20 0.13 1.35 -5.59
CA THR A 20 -0.53 1.41 -6.89
C THR A 20 0.48 1.21 -8.03
N ALA A 21 1.59 1.94 -8.04
CA ALA A 21 2.63 1.79 -9.04
C ALA A 21 3.26 0.39 -9.01
N GLY A 22 3.52 -0.16 -7.82
CA GLY A 22 4.03 -1.52 -7.64
C GLY A 22 3.07 -2.58 -8.18
N GLY A 23 1.78 -2.44 -7.88
CA GLY A 23 0.72 -3.33 -8.39
C GLY A 23 0.60 -3.29 -9.91
N VAL A 24 0.56 -2.10 -10.51
CA VAL A 24 0.54 -1.91 -11.97
C VAL A 24 1.81 -2.47 -12.60
N PHE A 25 2.98 -2.18 -12.05
CA PHE A 25 4.26 -2.69 -12.55
C PHE A 25 4.28 -4.23 -12.57
N LEU A 26 3.90 -4.87 -11.48
CA LEU A 26 3.83 -6.33 -11.40
C LEU A 26 2.79 -6.89 -12.36
N ALA A 27 1.61 -6.27 -12.48
CA ALA A 27 0.59 -6.71 -13.42
C ALA A 27 1.07 -6.66 -14.88
N VAL A 28 1.71 -5.57 -15.29
CA VAL A 28 2.28 -5.44 -16.63
C VAL A 28 3.41 -6.47 -16.86
N LEU A 29 4.28 -6.68 -15.86
CA LEU A 29 5.34 -7.67 -15.92
C LEU A 29 4.82 -9.10 -16.08
N LEU A 30 3.76 -9.44 -15.32
CA LEU A 30 3.15 -10.78 -15.28
C LEU A 30 2.04 -10.96 -16.34
N ASN A 31 1.71 -9.93 -17.11
CA ASN A 31 0.81 -10.02 -18.26
C ASN A 31 1.52 -10.56 -19.51
N ARG A 32 2.38 -11.52 -19.33
CA ARG A 32 3.11 -12.19 -20.44
C ARG A 32 2.62 -13.62 -20.57
N ASN A 33 2.60 -14.10 -21.81
CA ASN A 33 2.20 -15.48 -22.10
C ASN A 33 3.45 -16.38 -22.20
N ILE A 34 4.08 -16.64 -21.05
CA ILE A 34 5.26 -17.51 -20.95
C ILE A 34 4.94 -18.72 -20.06
N ARG A 35 5.61 -19.85 -20.34
CA ARG A 35 5.45 -21.08 -19.53
C ARG A 35 5.88 -20.79 -18.07
N GLY A 36 5.05 -21.21 -17.12
CA GLY A 36 5.33 -21.05 -15.68
C GLY A 36 4.92 -19.68 -15.08
N ILE A 37 4.36 -18.75 -15.86
CA ILE A 37 3.92 -17.45 -15.35
C ILE A 37 2.92 -17.55 -14.17
N THR A 38 2.11 -18.59 -14.15
CA THR A 38 1.15 -18.86 -13.08
C THR A 38 1.83 -19.04 -11.73
N ILE A 39 3.00 -19.69 -11.70
CA ILE A 39 3.78 -19.87 -10.46
C ILE A 39 4.19 -18.51 -9.90
N PHE A 40 4.71 -17.61 -10.75
CA PHE A 40 5.06 -16.25 -10.33
C PHE A 40 3.86 -15.47 -9.83
N ARG A 41 2.71 -15.55 -10.52
CA ARG A 41 1.45 -14.92 -10.07
C ARG A 41 1.06 -15.41 -8.68
N THR A 42 1.16 -16.72 -8.44
CA THR A 42 0.85 -17.32 -7.14
C THR A 42 1.83 -16.84 -6.06
N ILE A 43 3.14 -16.80 -6.35
CA ILE A 43 4.16 -16.35 -5.39
C ILE A 43 3.92 -14.88 -4.98
N PHE A 44 3.66 -13.99 -5.95
CA PHE A 44 3.40 -12.58 -5.67
C PHE A 44 2.04 -12.32 -5.01
N TYR A 45 1.07 -13.22 -5.23
CA TYR A 45 -0.26 -13.12 -4.60
C TYR A 45 -0.30 -13.71 -3.18
N LEU A 46 0.56 -14.69 -2.88
CA LEU A 46 0.58 -15.40 -1.59
C LEU A 46 0.58 -14.47 -0.37
N PRO A 47 1.39 -13.39 -0.33
CA PRO A 47 1.37 -12.45 0.78
C PRO A 47 0.00 -11.80 1.05
N ALA A 48 -0.78 -11.56 0.01
CA ALA A 48 -2.08 -10.90 0.13
C ALA A 48 -3.17 -11.81 0.74
N ILE A 49 -2.96 -13.13 0.73
CA ILE A 49 -3.89 -14.12 1.30
C ILE A 49 -3.63 -14.33 2.79
N LEU A 50 -2.40 -14.09 3.24
CA LEU A 50 -2.01 -14.34 4.62
C LEU A 50 -2.75 -13.41 5.59
N SER A 51 -3.05 -13.92 6.79
CA SER A 51 -3.64 -13.11 7.86
C SER A 51 -2.75 -11.93 8.20
N GLY A 52 -3.34 -10.72 8.28
CA GLY A 52 -2.61 -9.49 8.59
C GLY A 52 -1.78 -9.60 9.88
N VAL A 53 -2.33 -10.15 10.96
CA VAL A 53 -1.60 -10.32 12.23
C VAL A 53 -0.37 -11.21 12.05
N ALA A 54 -0.51 -12.36 11.40
CA ALA A 54 0.60 -13.27 11.16
C ALA A 54 1.69 -12.62 10.30
N VAL A 55 1.30 -11.84 9.29
CA VAL A 55 2.24 -11.05 8.46
C VAL A 55 2.99 -10.03 9.31
N TYR A 56 2.32 -9.29 10.18
CA TYR A 56 2.98 -8.30 11.03
C TYR A 56 3.96 -8.94 12.01
N VAL A 57 3.60 -10.05 12.63
CA VAL A 57 4.52 -10.79 13.54
C VAL A 57 5.73 -11.32 12.76
N LEU A 58 5.53 -11.88 11.57
CA LEU A 58 6.62 -12.31 10.70
C LEU A 58 7.57 -11.15 10.37
N TRP A 59 7.01 -9.99 9.98
CA TRP A 59 7.81 -8.82 9.66
C TRP A 59 8.54 -8.23 10.88
N MET A 60 7.94 -8.27 12.08
CA MET A 60 8.64 -7.88 13.31
C MET A 60 9.89 -8.73 13.52
N GLN A 61 9.82 -10.04 13.25
CA GLN A 61 10.98 -10.92 13.31
C GLN A 61 12.01 -10.65 12.22
N LEU A 62 11.55 -10.42 10.96
CA LEU A 62 12.45 -10.10 9.84
C LEU A 62 13.18 -8.75 10.03
N LEU A 63 12.51 -7.77 10.64
CA LEU A 63 13.00 -6.42 10.90
C LEU A 63 13.69 -6.28 12.27
N SER A 64 13.87 -7.38 13.02
CA SER A 64 14.58 -7.35 14.31
C SER A 64 16.00 -6.81 14.13
N PRO A 65 16.45 -5.82 14.94
CA PRO A 65 17.77 -5.25 14.79
C PRO A 65 18.89 -6.25 15.01
N THR A 66 18.68 -7.22 15.92
CA THR A 66 19.72 -8.16 16.37
C THR A 66 19.68 -9.51 15.66
N SER A 67 18.49 -10.02 15.33
CA SER A 67 18.30 -11.36 14.78
C SER A 67 17.53 -11.36 13.44
N GLY A 68 17.21 -10.18 12.88
CA GLY A 68 16.42 -10.06 11.68
C GLY A 68 17.21 -10.41 10.42
N LEU A 69 16.56 -11.19 9.53
CA LEU A 69 17.16 -11.59 8.26
C LEU A 69 17.50 -10.40 7.36
N ILE A 70 16.73 -9.31 7.43
CA ILE A 70 16.97 -8.13 6.60
C ILE A 70 18.29 -7.47 6.98
N ASN A 71 18.55 -7.27 8.27
CA ASN A 71 19.83 -6.72 8.74
C ASN A 71 21.00 -7.68 8.48
N LEU A 72 20.76 -8.99 8.57
CA LEU A 72 21.76 -9.98 8.21
C LEU A 72 22.15 -9.87 6.73
N VAL A 73 21.17 -9.75 5.83
CA VAL A 73 21.45 -9.56 4.38
C VAL A 73 22.16 -8.23 4.11
N LEU A 74 21.77 -7.15 4.78
CA LEU A 74 22.44 -5.85 4.65
C LEU A 74 23.90 -5.91 5.12
N SER A 75 24.19 -6.65 6.18
CA SER A 75 25.55 -6.82 6.69
C SER A 75 26.50 -7.54 5.70
N PHE A 76 25.97 -8.46 4.85
CA PHE A 76 26.77 -9.10 3.80
C PHE A 76 27.25 -8.12 2.72
N VAL A 77 26.55 -6.99 2.54
CA VAL A 77 26.94 -5.91 1.61
C VAL A 77 27.66 -4.76 2.33
N GLY A 78 28.01 -4.93 3.61
CA GLY A 78 28.71 -3.93 4.42
C GLY A 78 27.84 -2.76 4.89
N ILE A 79 26.51 -2.93 4.93
CA ILE A 79 25.57 -1.91 5.38
C ILE A 79 25.05 -2.29 6.77
N ASP A 80 25.25 -1.41 7.75
CA ASP A 80 24.65 -1.56 9.07
C ASP A 80 23.14 -1.25 8.96
N GLY A 81 22.31 -2.29 9.15
CA GLY A 81 20.87 -2.15 9.07
C GLY A 81 20.31 -1.34 10.24
N PRO A 82 19.31 -0.48 9.98
CA PRO A 82 18.71 0.36 11.02
C PRO A 82 17.89 -0.46 12.03
N ALA A 83 17.54 0.19 13.14
CA ALA A 83 16.57 -0.34 14.10
C ALA A 83 15.13 -0.10 13.63
N TRP A 84 14.73 -0.73 12.56
CA TRP A 84 13.50 -0.52 11.75
C TRP A 84 12.25 -0.10 12.53
N LEU A 85 11.95 -0.78 13.65
CA LEU A 85 10.74 -0.55 14.43
C LEU A 85 11.00 0.23 15.72
N PHE A 86 12.28 0.47 16.06
CA PHE A 86 12.70 1.14 17.29
C PHE A 86 13.27 2.54 17.04
N ASP A 87 13.46 2.91 15.76
CA ASP A 87 13.87 4.24 15.33
C ASP A 87 12.68 4.98 14.68
N PRO A 88 12.29 6.17 15.18
CA PRO A 88 11.15 6.93 14.65
C PRO A 88 11.22 7.22 13.15
N ASP A 89 12.42 7.35 12.60
CA ASP A 89 12.62 7.69 11.19
C ASP A 89 12.41 6.48 10.28
N TRP A 90 12.65 5.27 10.77
CA TRP A 90 12.55 4.03 10.01
C TRP A 90 11.22 3.28 10.16
N THR A 91 10.42 3.58 11.18
CA THR A 91 9.14 2.90 11.41
C THR A 91 8.15 3.02 10.25
N LYS A 92 8.03 4.23 9.67
CA LYS A 92 7.12 4.46 8.51
C LYS A 92 7.62 3.84 7.22
N PRO A 93 8.92 3.97 6.85
CA PRO A 93 9.51 3.20 5.75
C PRO A 93 9.33 1.69 5.90
N ALA A 94 9.49 1.13 7.10
CA ALA A 94 9.27 -0.28 7.36
C ALA A 94 7.82 -0.70 7.05
N LEU A 95 6.82 0.07 7.48
CA LEU A 95 5.41 -0.19 7.13
C LEU A 95 5.15 -0.14 5.62
N ILE A 96 5.74 0.83 4.92
CA ILE A 96 5.59 0.95 3.47
C ILE A 96 6.21 -0.26 2.77
N LEU A 97 7.39 -0.71 3.21
CA LEU A 97 8.05 -1.92 2.69
C LEU A 97 7.15 -3.17 2.84
N MET A 98 6.53 -3.33 4.00
CA MET A 98 5.58 -4.43 4.25
C MET A 98 4.37 -4.37 3.32
N ARG A 99 3.83 -3.18 3.08
CA ARG A 99 2.71 -2.99 2.15
C ARG A 99 3.10 -3.27 0.72
N LEU A 100 4.30 -2.88 0.30
CA LEU A 100 4.84 -3.21 -1.04
C LEU A 100 5.00 -4.72 -1.25
N TRP A 101 5.38 -5.46 -0.21
CA TRP A 101 5.40 -6.93 -0.30
C TRP A 101 4.01 -7.53 -0.52
N SER A 102 2.95 -6.88 -0.05
CA SER A 102 1.56 -7.35 -0.13
C SER A 102 0.77 -6.79 -1.32
N VAL A 103 1.42 -6.19 -2.33
CA VAL A 103 0.73 -5.59 -3.51
C VAL A 103 0.10 -6.62 -4.46
N GLY A 104 0.27 -7.92 -4.20
CA GLY A 104 -0.24 -8.99 -5.04
C GLY A 104 -1.75 -8.96 -5.25
N GLY A 105 -2.54 -8.46 -4.29
CA GLY A 105 -3.97 -8.27 -4.44
C GLY A 105 -4.31 -7.24 -5.53
N ALA A 106 -3.70 -6.06 -5.47
CA ALA A 106 -3.83 -5.02 -6.49
C ALA A 106 -3.28 -5.50 -7.84
N MET A 107 -2.16 -6.21 -7.85
CA MET A 107 -1.58 -6.82 -9.06
C MET A 107 -2.59 -7.71 -9.79
N LEU A 108 -3.31 -8.60 -9.10
CA LEU A 108 -4.32 -9.46 -9.73
C LEU A 108 -5.49 -8.66 -10.31
N LEU A 109 -5.94 -7.62 -9.61
CA LEU A 109 -7.00 -6.74 -10.06
C LEU A 109 -6.63 -6.04 -11.38
N TYR A 110 -5.41 -5.49 -11.46
CA TYR A 110 -4.89 -4.88 -12.68
C TYR A 110 -4.66 -5.91 -13.78
N LEU A 111 -4.13 -7.09 -13.44
CA LEU A 111 -3.88 -8.15 -14.40
C LEU A 111 -5.17 -8.64 -15.07
N ALA A 112 -6.26 -8.79 -14.31
CA ALA A 112 -7.57 -9.16 -14.85
C ALA A 112 -8.08 -8.09 -15.85
N THR A 113 -7.89 -6.81 -15.53
CA THR A 113 -8.28 -5.72 -16.43
C THR A 113 -7.39 -5.69 -17.69
N LEU A 114 -6.08 -5.90 -17.55
CA LEU A 114 -5.14 -5.94 -18.68
C LEU A 114 -5.47 -7.06 -19.67
N GLN A 115 -5.98 -8.19 -19.19
CA GLN A 115 -6.36 -9.32 -20.06
C GLN A 115 -7.61 -9.04 -20.91
N ASN A 116 -8.43 -8.05 -20.51
CA ASN A 116 -9.60 -7.63 -21.25
C ASN A 116 -9.32 -6.54 -22.29
N VAL A 117 -8.11 -6.00 -22.35
CA VAL A 117 -7.73 -5.01 -23.37
C VAL A 117 -7.68 -5.66 -24.74
N PRO A 118 -8.42 -5.14 -25.76
CA PRO A 118 -8.47 -5.73 -27.09
C PRO A 118 -7.08 -5.82 -27.75
N ARG A 119 -6.70 -7.00 -28.23
CA ARG A 119 -5.40 -7.23 -28.90
C ARG A 119 -5.23 -6.38 -30.14
N GLN A 120 -6.31 -6.09 -30.85
CA GLN A 120 -6.34 -5.25 -32.06
C GLN A 120 -5.68 -3.88 -31.83
N LEU A 121 -5.82 -3.30 -30.63
CA LEU A 121 -5.17 -2.02 -30.28
C LEU A 121 -3.64 -2.13 -30.26
N TYR A 122 -3.12 -3.25 -29.82
CA TYR A 122 -1.68 -3.50 -29.80
C TYR A 122 -1.14 -3.83 -31.19
N GLU A 123 -1.90 -4.58 -31.97
CA GLU A 123 -1.55 -4.97 -33.34
C GLU A 123 -1.52 -3.76 -34.28
N SER A 124 -2.55 -2.89 -34.22
CA SER A 124 -2.56 -1.64 -35.00
C SER A 124 -1.39 -0.72 -34.63
N ALA A 125 -1.11 -0.57 -33.32
CA ALA A 125 0.03 0.21 -32.87
C ALA A 125 1.38 -0.38 -33.31
N GLU A 126 1.48 -1.70 -33.49
CA GLU A 126 2.69 -2.35 -34.06
C GLU A 126 2.88 -2.00 -35.53
N VAL A 127 1.81 -1.98 -36.29
CA VAL A 127 1.83 -1.55 -37.70
C VAL A 127 2.30 -0.09 -37.82
N ASP A 128 1.86 0.77 -36.87
CA ASP A 128 2.28 2.17 -36.78
C ASP A 128 3.70 2.37 -36.21
N GLY A 129 4.44 1.27 -35.96
CA GLY A 129 5.82 1.32 -35.45
C GLY A 129 5.95 1.71 -33.99
N ALA A 130 4.88 1.55 -33.17
CA ALA A 130 4.94 1.83 -31.76
C ALA A 130 5.79 0.79 -31.00
N ASN A 131 6.80 1.25 -30.28
CA ASN A 131 7.59 0.41 -29.41
C ASN A 131 6.81 0.04 -28.11
N ARG A 132 7.38 -0.87 -27.30
CA ARG A 132 6.73 -1.35 -26.05
C ARG A 132 6.41 -0.21 -25.08
N PHE A 133 7.25 0.81 -25.00
CA PHE A 133 7.05 1.97 -24.13
C PHE A 133 5.87 2.83 -24.61
N LYS A 134 5.77 3.10 -25.92
CA LYS A 134 4.65 3.83 -26.51
C LYS A 134 3.33 3.08 -26.26
N LYS A 135 3.30 1.76 -26.46
CA LYS A 135 2.11 0.93 -26.20
C LYS A 135 1.71 0.96 -24.72
N LEU A 136 2.69 0.93 -23.78
CA LEU A 136 2.40 1.03 -22.35
C LEU A 136 1.71 2.36 -21.99
N TRP A 137 2.26 3.49 -22.45
CA TRP A 137 1.75 4.82 -22.07
C TRP A 137 0.50 5.24 -22.80
N HIS A 138 0.28 4.81 -24.06
CA HIS A 138 -0.82 5.29 -24.90
C HIS A 138 -1.96 4.29 -25.03
N ILE A 139 -1.76 3.02 -24.69
CA ILE A 139 -2.81 2.00 -24.75
C ILE A 139 -3.01 1.37 -23.38
N THR A 140 -1.97 0.75 -22.81
CA THR A 140 -2.10 -0.06 -21.61
C THR A 140 -2.56 0.76 -20.40
N LEU A 141 -1.83 1.83 -20.06
CA LEU A 141 -2.16 2.66 -18.90
C LEU A 141 -3.52 3.37 -19.03
N PRO A 142 -3.86 4.03 -20.16
CA PRO A 142 -5.17 4.63 -20.32
C PRO A 142 -6.32 3.63 -20.17
N MET A 143 -6.21 2.43 -20.74
CA MET A 143 -7.23 1.40 -20.67
C MET A 143 -7.49 0.86 -19.25
N ILE A 144 -6.51 0.92 -18.37
CA ILE A 144 -6.67 0.46 -16.98
C ILE A 144 -6.88 1.62 -15.99
N THR A 145 -7.00 2.87 -16.45
CA THR A 145 -7.24 4.02 -15.55
C THR A 145 -8.50 3.88 -14.68
N PRO A 146 -9.62 3.27 -15.11
CA PRO A 146 -10.78 3.08 -14.25
C PRO A 146 -10.47 2.21 -13.02
N ILE A 147 -9.69 1.15 -13.20
CA ILE A 147 -9.34 0.27 -12.10
C ILE A 147 -8.24 0.87 -11.21
N ILE A 148 -7.31 1.65 -11.79
CA ILE A 148 -6.34 2.43 -11.01
C ILE A 148 -7.09 3.43 -10.13
N PHE A 149 -8.10 4.09 -10.65
CA PHE A 149 -8.94 5.03 -9.91
C PHE A 149 -9.64 4.35 -8.73
N TYR A 150 -10.25 3.19 -8.97
CA TYR A 150 -10.85 2.38 -7.90
C TYR A 150 -9.84 2.03 -6.81
N ASP A 151 -8.64 1.56 -7.20
CA ASP A 151 -7.59 1.19 -6.26
C ASP A 151 -7.07 2.40 -5.46
N VAL A 152 -6.86 3.54 -6.11
CA VAL A 152 -6.44 4.77 -5.43
C VAL A 152 -7.44 5.21 -4.37
N ILE A 153 -8.76 5.16 -4.66
CA ILE A 153 -9.79 5.48 -3.67
C ILE A 153 -9.75 4.50 -2.51
N THR A 154 -9.81 3.19 -2.78
CA THR A 154 -9.86 2.16 -1.73
C THR A 154 -8.58 2.11 -0.91
N SER A 155 -7.43 2.27 -1.54
CA SER A 155 -6.13 2.36 -0.88
C SER A 155 -5.99 3.62 -0.02
N THR A 156 -6.53 4.76 -0.48
CA THR A 156 -6.56 6.00 0.31
C THR A 156 -7.43 5.81 1.56
N ILE A 157 -8.63 5.28 1.42
CA ILE A 157 -9.52 4.98 2.55
C ILE A 157 -8.82 4.04 3.54
N GLY A 158 -8.24 2.93 3.04
CA GLY A 158 -7.53 1.95 3.87
C GLY A 158 -6.30 2.53 4.57
N ALA A 159 -5.57 3.45 3.92
CA ALA A 159 -4.42 4.11 4.52
C ALA A 159 -4.82 5.06 5.66
N PHE A 160 -5.97 5.72 5.57
CA PHE A 160 -6.52 6.50 6.68
C PHE A 160 -7.09 5.64 7.82
N GLN A 161 -7.45 4.39 7.53
CA GLN A 161 -8.02 3.45 8.50
C GLN A 161 -6.99 2.46 9.05
N ILE A 162 -5.69 2.69 8.83
CA ILE A 162 -4.64 1.81 9.35
C ILE A 162 -4.72 1.74 10.89
N PHE A 163 -4.84 0.51 11.41
CA PHE A 163 -4.93 0.22 12.84
C PHE A 163 -4.11 -1.02 13.20
N GLN A 164 -4.44 -2.16 12.59
CA GLN A 164 -3.94 -3.48 13.00
C GLN A 164 -2.41 -3.56 12.96
N ALA A 165 -1.77 -3.03 11.90
CA ALA A 165 -0.32 -2.99 11.79
C ALA A 165 0.30 -2.18 12.93
N ALA A 166 -0.21 -0.98 13.16
CA ALA A 166 0.28 -0.09 14.21
C ALA A 166 0.08 -0.70 15.62
N TYR A 167 -1.05 -1.35 15.86
CA TYR A 167 -1.35 -1.98 17.14
C TYR A 167 -0.42 -3.16 17.43
N VAL A 168 -0.25 -4.07 16.47
CA VAL A 168 0.56 -5.29 16.64
C VAL A 168 2.05 -4.95 16.73
N MET A 169 2.53 -4.02 15.91
CA MET A 169 3.97 -3.72 15.80
C MET A 169 4.48 -2.76 16.88
N THR A 170 3.61 -2.20 17.72
CA THR A 170 3.99 -1.21 18.75
C THR A 170 3.60 -1.65 20.15
N GLU A 171 3.96 -2.87 20.53
CA GLU A 171 3.77 -3.38 21.90
C GLU A 171 2.38 -3.04 22.46
N ASN A 172 1.34 -3.66 21.86
CA ASN A 172 -0.07 -3.46 22.22
C ASN A 172 -0.59 -2.02 22.07
N GLY A 173 -0.11 -1.33 21.04
CA GLY A 173 -0.71 -0.05 20.66
C GLY A 173 -0.12 1.17 21.35
N THR A 174 1.11 1.09 21.85
CA THR A 174 1.81 2.25 22.45
C THR A 174 2.08 3.38 21.45
N GLY A 175 2.05 3.08 20.13
CA GLY A 175 2.35 4.04 19.07
C GLY A 175 3.82 4.06 18.65
N GLY A 176 4.64 3.18 19.23
CA GLY A 176 6.06 3.04 18.91
C GLY A 176 6.95 4.20 19.37
N PRO A 177 8.22 4.21 18.96
CA PRO A 177 9.18 5.21 19.39
C PRO A 177 8.74 6.62 18.97
N ALA A 178 8.75 7.56 19.90
CA ALA A 178 8.30 8.94 19.72
C ALA A 178 6.89 9.08 19.09
N ASN A 179 6.01 8.11 19.30
CA ASN A 179 4.67 8.02 18.67
C ASN A 179 4.71 8.01 17.13
N SER A 180 5.76 7.49 16.54
CA SER A 180 5.98 7.47 15.08
C SER A 180 4.95 6.63 14.31
N LEU A 181 4.31 5.67 14.98
CA LEU A 181 3.22 4.83 14.46
C LEU A 181 1.87 5.10 15.16
N LEU A 182 1.75 6.20 15.90
CA LEU A 182 0.48 6.59 16.51
C LEU A 182 -0.45 7.16 15.42
N PHE A 183 -1.06 6.27 14.67
CA PHE A 183 -2.08 6.62 13.68
C PHE A 183 -3.40 7.01 14.34
N TYR A 184 -4.26 7.69 13.58
CA TYR A 184 -5.52 8.23 14.08
C TYR A 184 -6.43 7.15 14.68
N ASN A 185 -6.59 6.00 14.00
CA ASN A 185 -7.39 4.89 14.49
C ASN A 185 -6.79 4.26 15.75
N LEU A 186 -5.47 4.16 15.84
CA LEU A 186 -4.81 3.67 17.04
C LEU A 186 -5.01 4.63 18.21
N HIS A 187 -4.90 5.94 17.97
CA HIS A 187 -5.18 6.94 18.99
C HIS A 187 -6.64 6.93 19.44
N MET A 188 -7.57 6.80 18.50
CA MET A 188 -9.00 6.66 18.79
C MET A 188 -9.29 5.42 19.64
N TRP A 189 -8.68 4.29 19.30
CA TRP A 189 -8.80 3.04 20.04
C TRP A 189 -8.25 3.19 21.47
N ASN A 190 -7.06 3.81 21.63
CA ASN A 190 -6.48 4.09 22.94
C ASN A 190 -7.40 5.00 23.79
N LYS A 191 -8.06 5.99 23.19
CA LYS A 191 -9.03 6.83 23.90
C LYS A 191 -10.26 6.04 24.34
N ALA A 192 -10.80 5.18 23.47
CA ALA A 192 -11.97 4.38 23.78
C ALA A 192 -11.71 3.31 24.86
N PHE A 193 -10.65 2.51 24.69
CA PHE A 193 -10.47 1.26 25.42
C PHE A 193 -9.36 1.28 26.47
N VAL A 194 -8.43 2.22 26.39
CA VAL A 194 -7.37 2.39 27.41
C VAL A 194 -7.73 3.53 28.37
N ALA A 195 -8.18 4.67 27.84
CA ALA A 195 -8.59 5.82 28.65
C ALA A 195 -10.07 5.81 29.05
N PHE A 196 -10.88 4.89 28.49
CA PHE A 196 -12.33 4.77 28.69
C PHE A 196 -13.12 6.04 28.36
N ASP A 197 -12.59 6.90 27.49
CA ASP A 197 -13.22 8.12 27.01
C ASP A 197 -13.96 7.85 25.69
N MET A 198 -15.05 7.10 25.78
CA MET A 198 -15.87 6.70 24.63
C MET A 198 -16.47 7.89 23.89
N GLY A 199 -16.87 8.95 24.61
CA GLY A 199 -17.46 10.14 23.99
C GLY A 199 -16.47 10.85 23.06
N TYR A 200 -15.24 11.01 23.52
CA TYR A 200 -14.17 11.58 22.70
C TYR A 200 -13.80 10.70 21.51
N ALA A 201 -13.71 9.39 21.72
CA ALA A 201 -13.43 8.45 20.62
C ALA A 201 -14.54 8.45 19.54
N MET A 202 -15.81 8.55 19.94
CA MET A 202 -16.92 8.71 19.00
C MET A 202 -16.83 10.01 18.20
N ALA A 203 -16.51 11.12 18.85
CA ALA A 203 -16.28 12.38 18.15
C ALA A 203 -15.13 12.27 17.14
N MET A 204 -14.04 11.57 17.51
CA MET A 204 -12.92 11.29 16.58
C MET A 204 -13.36 10.46 15.37
N SER A 205 -14.23 9.45 15.57
CA SER A 205 -14.72 8.63 14.46
C SER A 205 -15.52 9.43 13.44
N LEU A 206 -16.36 10.37 13.90
CA LEU A 206 -17.11 11.28 13.02
C LEU A 206 -16.17 12.22 12.23
N VAL A 207 -15.12 12.72 12.88
CA VAL A 207 -14.11 13.53 12.20
C VAL A 207 -13.38 12.72 11.12
N LEU A 208 -12.99 11.49 11.43
CA LEU A 208 -12.33 10.61 10.43
C LEU A 208 -13.27 10.33 9.26
N PHE A 209 -14.54 10.02 9.55
CA PHE A 209 -15.55 9.83 8.50
C PHE A 209 -15.65 11.05 7.59
N ALA A 210 -15.75 12.26 8.17
CA ALA A 210 -15.83 13.49 7.39
C ALA A 210 -14.58 13.70 6.52
N ILE A 211 -13.37 13.44 7.04
CA ILE A 211 -12.11 13.54 6.29
C ILE A 211 -12.11 12.57 5.10
N VAL A 212 -12.43 11.30 5.34
CA VAL A 212 -12.46 10.27 4.30
C VAL A 212 -13.51 10.59 3.25
N LEU A 213 -14.68 11.06 3.66
CA LEU A 213 -15.75 11.47 2.75
C LEU A 213 -15.32 12.63 1.85
N VAL A 214 -14.71 13.68 2.41
CA VAL A 214 -14.20 14.82 1.63
C VAL A 214 -13.12 14.35 0.64
N LEU A 215 -12.18 13.53 1.07
CA LEU A 215 -11.14 12.99 0.18
C LEU A 215 -11.74 12.14 -0.95
N THR A 216 -12.75 11.33 -0.64
CA THR A 216 -13.45 10.53 -1.66
C THR A 216 -14.15 11.44 -2.67
N PHE A 217 -14.84 12.48 -2.23
CA PHE A 217 -15.46 13.47 -3.13
C PHE A 217 -14.44 14.20 -4.00
N ILE A 218 -13.28 14.57 -3.44
CA ILE A 218 -12.19 15.18 -4.21
C ILE A 218 -11.72 14.21 -5.30
N ASN A 219 -11.46 12.96 -4.96
CA ASN A 219 -11.05 11.94 -5.93
C ASN A 219 -12.09 11.75 -7.04
N LEU A 220 -13.38 11.62 -6.68
CA LEU A 220 -14.47 11.49 -7.66
C LEU A 220 -14.57 12.71 -8.58
N LYS A 221 -14.38 13.91 -8.07
CA LYS A 221 -14.40 15.15 -8.86
C LYS A 221 -13.20 15.27 -9.80
N LEU A 222 -12.07 14.67 -9.45
CA LEU A 222 -10.85 14.68 -10.26
C LEU A 222 -10.86 13.55 -11.32
N ALA A 223 -11.65 12.49 -11.12
CA ALA A 223 -11.71 11.33 -12.00
C ALA A 223 -11.91 11.67 -13.49
N PRO A 224 -12.86 12.52 -13.90
CA PRO A 224 -13.10 12.82 -15.31
C PRO A 224 -11.91 13.44 -16.04
N LYS A 225 -10.89 13.92 -15.31
CA LYS A 225 -9.71 14.57 -15.91
C LYS A 225 -8.65 13.58 -16.40
N TRP A 226 -8.66 12.34 -15.89
CA TRP A 226 -7.60 11.37 -16.17
C TRP A 226 -8.07 9.91 -16.33
N VAL A 227 -9.33 9.61 -15.97
CA VAL A 227 -9.92 8.29 -16.15
C VAL A 227 -10.57 8.23 -17.53
N HIS A 228 -10.19 7.20 -18.30
CA HIS A 228 -10.71 6.94 -19.65
C HIS A 228 -11.65 5.71 -19.57
N TYR A 229 -12.92 5.93 -19.87
CA TYR A 229 -13.96 4.89 -19.92
C TYR A 229 -14.17 4.38 -21.33
#